data_c7865233b91bdd5cf1eaf97db143e78d
#
_entry.id   c7865233b91bdd5cf1eaf97db143e78d
#
_cell.length_a   1.000
_cell.length_b   1.000
_cell.length_c   1.000
_cell.angle_alpha   90.00
_cell.angle_beta   90.00
_cell.angle_gamma   90.00
#
_symmetry.space_group_name_H-M   'P 1'
#
loop_
_entity.id
_entity.type
_entity.pdbx_description
1 polymer ?
#
loop_
_entity_poly.entity_id
_entity_poly.type
_entity_poly.pdbx_seq_one_letter_code
_entity_poly.pdbx_strand_id
1 'polypeptide(L)'
;MQVEGLSINLATIREQCGFAEAVDICLKHGITAIAPWRDQVAAIGLGEAGRIVRANGLKLTGLCRGGFFPAPDASGREKAIDDNRRAVDEAAELGADCLVLVAGGLPGGSKNIDAARRMVVEGIAAVLPHARAAGVPLAIEPLHPMYAADRACVNTLGQALDICETLGPGVGVAIDVYHVWWDPDLANQIARAGKMKAILAHHICDWLVPTKDMLTDRGMMGDGVIDLKGIRRR
;
A
#
# COMPACT_ATOMS: atom_id res chain seq x y z
N MET A 1 -8.54 -7.08 -26.29
CA MET A 1 -9.32 -6.33 -25.29
C MET A 1 -8.33 -5.38 -24.65
N GLN A 2 -8.49 -4.08 -24.83
CA GLN A 2 -7.65 -3.11 -24.13
C GLN A 2 -8.04 -3.12 -22.66
N VAL A 3 -7.10 -3.39 -21.79
CA VAL A 3 -7.29 -3.47 -20.34
C VAL A 3 -6.83 -2.12 -19.73
N GLU A 4 -7.42 -1.02 -20.26
CA GLU A 4 -7.11 0.32 -19.77
C GLU A 4 -7.45 0.46 -18.29
N GLY A 5 -6.52 1.00 -17.51
CA GLY A 5 -6.71 1.28 -16.08
C GLY A 5 -6.55 0.07 -15.16
N LEU A 6 -6.09 -1.10 -15.66
CA LEU A 6 -5.74 -2.24 -14.81
C LEU A 6 -4.25 -2.24 -14.50
N SER A 7 -3.93 -2.38 -13.22
CA SER A 7 -2.59 -2.68 -12.72
C SER A 7 -2.60 -3.99 -11.94
N ILE A 8 -1.60 -4.84 -12.15
CA ILE A 8 -1.46 -6.08 -11.38
C ILE A 8 -0.56 -5.83 -10.18
N ASN A 9 -1.10 -6.03 -8.99
CA ASN A 9 -0.29 -6.17 -7.79
C ASN A 9 0.44 -7.51 -7.85
N LEU A 10 1.77 -7.47 -7.92
CA LEU A 10 2.57 -8.69 -8.13
C LEU A 10 2.52 -9.67 -6.95
N ALA A 11 1.99 -9.25 -5.77
CA ALA A 11 1.67 -10.21 -4.71
C ALA A 11 0.64 -11.27 -5.16
N THR A 12 -0.25 -10.93 -6.10
CA THR A 12 -1.28 -11.84 -6.60
C THR A 12 -0.70 -13.11 -7.24
N ILE A 13 0.47 -12.99 -7.84
CA ILE A 13 1.09 -14.09 -8.63
C ILE A 13 2.50 -14.45 -8.12
N ARG A 14 2.88 -14.01 -6.91
CA ARG A 14 4.23 -14.20 -6.37
C ARG A 14 4.63 -15.66 -6.14
N GLU A 15 3.64 -16.54 -5.89
CA GLU A 15 3.87 -17.97 -5.70
C GLU A 15 4.03 -18.73 -7.03
N GLN A 16 3.64 -18.11 -8.15
CA GLN A 16 3.69 -18.70 -9.46
C GLN A 16 4.95 -18.32 -10.24
N CYS A 17 5.41 -17.05 -10.09
CA CYS A 17 6.51 -16.54 -10.90
C CYS A 17 7.29 -15.42 -10.20
N GLY A 18 8.53 -15.22 -10.64
CA GLY A 18 9.38 -14.10 -10.23
C GLY A 18 9.05 -12.80 -10.98
N PHE A 19 9.77 -11.71 -10.63
CA PHE A 19 9.50 -10.37 -11.17
C PHE A 19 9.53 -10.31 -12.70
N ALA A 20 10.59 -10.81 -13.34
CA ALA A 20 10.75 -10.72 -14.79
C ALA A 20 9.67 -11.50 -15.53
N GLU A 21 9.38 -12.73 -15.09
CA GLU A 21 8.33 -13.57 -15.67
C GLU A 21 6.95 -12.96 -15.46
N ALA A 22 6.68 -12.34 -14.30
CA ALA A 22 5.45 -11.63 -14.03
C ALA A 22 5.23 -10.46 -15.02
N VAL A 23 6.30 -9.73 -15.33
CA VAL A 23 6.27 -8.66 -16.35
C VAL A 23 5.93 -9.23 -17.73
N ASP A 24 6.59 -10.32 -18.15
CA ASP A 24 6.32 -10.95 -19.44
C ASP A 24 4.87 -11.43 -19.55
N ILE A 25 4.34 -12.03 -18.49
CA ILE A 25 2.93 -12.46 -18.42
C ILE A 25 1.99 -11.26 -18.56
N CYS A 26 2.23 -10.18 -17.81
CA CYS A 26 1.40 -8.97 -17.90
C CYS A 26 1.38 -8.40 -19.33
N LEU A 27 2.54 -8.26 -19.94
CA LEU A 27 2.68 -7.73 -21.31
C LEU A 27 2.00 -8.63 -22.36
N LYS A 28 2.15 -9.95 -22.22
CA LYS A 28 1.48 -10.92 -23.09
C LYS A 28 -0.05 -10.78 -23.06
N HIS A 29 -0.60 -10.34 -21.94
CA HIS A 29 -2.02 -10.09 -21.77
C HIS A 29 -2.43 -8.63 -21.98
N GLY A 30 -1.55 -7.77 -22.47
CA GLY A 30 -1.81 -6.36 -22.75
C GLY A 30 -1.94 -5.48 -21.48
N ILE A 31 -1.39 -5.95 -20.36
CA ILE A 31 -1.38 -5.22 -19.10
C ILE A 31 -0.05 -4.47 -19.00
N THR A 32 -0.13 -3.15 -19.01
CA THR A 32 1.05 -2.26 -19.04
C THR A 32 1.31 -1.53 -17.72
N ALA A 33 0.60 -1.90 -16.66
CA ALA A 33 0.78 -1.33 -15.33
C ALA A 33 0.89 -2.44 -14.27
N ILE A 34 1.82 -2.27 -13.33
CA ILE A 34 2.06 -3.20 -12.23
C ILE A 34 2.30 -2.46 -10.92
N ALA A 35 2.09 -3.16 -9.79
CA ALA A 35 2.49 -2.72 -8.45
C ALA A 35 3.40 -3.80 -7.83
N PRO A 36 4.73 -3.67 -7.96
CA PRO A 36 5.68 -4.62 -7.42
C PRO A 36 5.86 -4.46 -5.90
N TRP A 37 6.48 -5.47 -5.30
CA TRP A 37 6.87 -5.45 -3.90
C TRP A 37 8.39 -5.35 -3.77
N ARG A 38 8.87 -4.69 -2.71
CA ARG A 38 10.31 -4.45 -2.46
C ARG A 38 11.13 -5.72 -2.40
N ASP A 39 10.59 -6.79 -1.81
CA ASP A 39 11.25 -8.10 -1.76
C ASP A 39 11.40 -8.73 -3.15
N GLN A 40 10.40 -8.61 -4.02
CA GLN A 40 10.49 -9.06 -5.41
C GLN A 40 11.52 -8.24 -6.22
N VAL A 41 11.54 -6.92 -6.00
CA VAL A 41 12.55 -6.04 -6.60
C VAL A 41 13.95 -6.38 -6.09
N ALA A 42 14.11 -6.58 -4.78
CA ALA A 42 15.39 -6.93 -4.17
C ALA A 42 15.94 -8.27 -4.69
N ALA A 43 15.06 -9.24 -4.98
CA ALA A 43 15.45 -10.56 -5.48
C ALA A 43 16.21 -10.51 -6.81
N ILE A 44 15.92 -9.52 -7.67
CA ILE A 44 16.60 -9.33 -8.96
C ILE A 44 17.53 -8.12 -8.98
N GLY A 45 17.48 -7.29 -7.95
CA GLY A 45 18.22 -6.03 -7.83
C GLY A 45 17.48 -4.84 -8.44
N LEU A 46 17.56 -3.69 -7.75
CA LEU A 46 16.84 -2.45 -8.09
C LEU A 46 17.15 -1.97 -9.52
N GLY A 47 18.43 -1.97 -9.91
CA GLY A 47 18.86 -1.54 -11.25
C GLY A 47 18.28 -2.40 -12.36
N GLU A 48 18.23 -3.73 -12.18
CA GLU A 48 17.67 -4.65 -13.17
C GLU A 48 16.14 -4.52 -13.24
N ALA A 49 15.46 -4.42 -12.10
CA ALA A 49 14.03 -4.15 -12.08
C ALA A 49 13.68 -2.85 -12.83
N GLY A 50 14.42 -1.77 -12.57
CA GLY A 50 14.24 -0.50 -13.26
C GLY A 50 14.53 -0.61 -14.77
N ARG A 51 15.55 -1.37 -15.18
CA ARG A 51 15.83 -1.65 -16.58
C ARG A 51 14.67 -2.36 -17.29
N ILE A 52 14.13 -3.41 -16.66
CA ILE A 52 12.97 -4.17 -17.18
C ILE A 52 11.76 -3.25 -17.33
N VAL A 53 11.43 -2.47 -16.31
CA VAL A 53 10.29 -1.54 -16.31
C VAL A 53 10.41 -0.54 -17.46
N ARG A 54 11.54 0.15 -17.58
CA ARG A 54 11.77 1.16 -18.61
C ARG A 54 11.80 0.57 -20.03
N ALA A 55 12.47 -0.57 -20.21
CA ALA A 55 12.57 -1.23 -21.52
C ALA A 55 11.21 -1.65 -22.08
N ASN A 56 10.24 -1.93 -21.21
CA ASN A 56 8.89 -2.37 -21.57
C ASN A 56 7.83 -1.25 -21.48
N GLY A 57 8.21 -0.03 -21.13
CA GLY A 57 7.27 1.09 -20.99
C GLY A 57 6.20 0.86 -19.94
N LEU A 58 6.51 0.09 -18.89
CA LEU A 58 5.56 -0.24 -17.83
C LEU A 58 5.33 0.96 -16.88
N LYS A 59 4.09 1.17 -16.49
CA LYS A 59 3.74 2.07 -15.42
C LYS A 59 3.76 1.33 -14.08
N LEU A 60 4.39 1.91 -13.06
CA LEU A 60 4.33 1.43 -11.69
C LEU A 60 3.32 2.27 -10.91
N THR A 61 2.17 1.67 -10.58
CA THR A 61 1.09 2.37 -9.86
C THR A 61 1.36 2.50 -8.35
N GLY A 62 2.38 1.84 -7.85
CA GLY A 62 2.86 1.94 -6.48
C GLY A 62 3.95 0.92 -6.21
N LEU A 63 4.79 1.19 -5.22
CA LEU A 63 5.74 0.22 -4.67
C LEU A 63 5.24 -0.24 -3.30
N CYS A 64 5.10 -1.52 -3.09
CA CYS A 64 4.80 -2.11 -1.79
C CYS A 64 6.09 -2.68 -1.17
N ARG A 65 6.38 -2.47 0.08
CA ARG A 65 5.75 -1.60 1.02
C ARG A 65 6.77 -0.92 1.91
N GLY A 66 6.47 0.30 2.32
CA GLY A 66 7.07 0.93 3.50
C GLY A 66 6.20 0.75 4.74
N GLY A 67 6.48 1.52 5.79
CA GLY A 67 5.72 1.54 7.03
C GLY A 67 6.43 0.86 8.20
N PHE A 68 5.67 0.14 9.04
CA PHE A 68 6.15 -0.56 10.25
C PHE A 68 6.91 0.35 11.21
N PHE A 69 6.35 1.55 11.46
CA PHE A 69 7.00 2.57 12.29
C PHE A 69 7.04 2.27 13.78
N PRO A 70 6.00 1.64 14.41
CA PRO A 70 6.03 1.37 15.83
C PRO A 70 7.13 0.38 16.21
N ALA A 71 7.96 0.77 17.16
CA ALA A 71 9.01 -0.06 17.73
C ALA A 71 9.11 0.18 19.23
N PRO A 72 9.63 -0.79 20.01
CA PRO A 72 9.67 -0.71 21.48
C PRO A 72 10.63 0.36 21.99
N ASP A 73 11.64 0.71 21.21
CA ASP A 73 12.69 1.66 21.59
C ASP A 73 13.01 2.68 20.47
N ALA A 74 13.82 3.67 20.81
CA ALA A 74 14.23 4.72 19.87
C ALA A 74 15.05 4.15 18.69
N SER A 75 15.95 3.22 18.95
CA SER A 75 16.78 2.61 17.91
C SER A 75 15.94 1.86 16.86
N GLY A 76 14.92 1.13 17.32
CA GLY A 76 13.97 0.46 16.42
C GLY A 76 13.20 1.45 15.56
N ARG A 77 12.76 2.58 16.14
CA ARG A 77 12.08 3.64 15.39
C ARG A 77 12.98 4.32 14.35
N GLU A 78 14.25 4.60 14.72
CA GLU A 78 15.23 5.12 13.76
C GLU A 78 15.46 4.16 12.59
N LYS A 79 15.65 2.87 12.87
CA LYS A 79 15.79 1.84 11.81
C LYS A 79 14.58 1.79 10.88
N ALA A 80 13.37 1.92 11.44
CA ALA A 80 12.15 1.98 10.63
C ALA A 80 12.14 3.23 9.73
N ILE A 81 12.50 4.41 10.26
CA ILE A 81 12.60 5.64 9.49
C ILE A 81 13.63 5.50 8.36
N ASP A 82 14.81 4.95 8.64
CA ASP A 82 15.87 4.78 7.64
C ASP A 82 15.49 3.74 6.58
N ASP A 83 14.76 2.67 6.94
CA ASP A 83 14.23 1.73 5.96
C ASP A 83 13.18 2.38 5.06
N ASN A 84 12.32 3.23 5.61
CA ASN A 84 11.34 3.96 4.82
C ASN A 84 11.97 5.00 3.89
N ARG A 85 13.07 5.67 4.28
CA ARG A 85 13.84 6.53 3.37
C ARG A 85 14.40 5.73 2.21
N ARG A 86 14.99 4.55 2.46
CA ARG A 86 15.43 3.64 1.38
C ARG A 86 14.27 3.21 0.49
N ALA A 87 13.10 2.91 1.06
CA ALA A 87 11.90 2.56 0.27
C ALA A 87 11.44 3.71 -0.62
N VAL A 88 11.58 4.95 -0.18
CA VAL A 88 11.33 6.15 -1.00
C VAL A 88 12.33 6.23 -2.16
N ASP A 89 13.63 6.01 -1.90
CA ASP A 89 14.66 6.03 -2.95
C ASP A 89 14.43 4.92 -3.98
N GLU A 90 14.05 3.71 -3.54
CA GLU A 90 13.67 2.60 -4.42
C GLU A 90 12.44 2.96 -5.29
N ALA A 91 11.41 3.58 -4.70
CA ALA A 91 10.22 4.01 -5.43
C ALA A 91 10.54 5.10 -6.46
N ALA A 92 11.39 6.06 -6.11
CA ALA A 92 11.85 7.11 -7.02
C ALA A 92 12.65 6.54 -8.20
N GLU A 93 13.62 5.65 -7.96
CA GLU A 93 14.44 5.00 -9.00
C GLU A 93 13.60 4.19 -9.98
N LEU A 94 12.56 3.51 -9.47
CA LEU A 94 11.63 2.74 -10.28
C LEU A 94 10.58 3.59 -10.99
N GLY A 95 10.40 4.86 -10.62
CA GLY A 95 9.36 5.73 -11.13
C GLY A 95 7.95 5.33 -10.68
N ALA A 96 7.79 4.84 -9.45
CA ALA A 96 6.49 4.46 -8.90
C ALA A 96 5.64 5.68 -8.56
N ASP A 97 4.33 5.63 -8.85
CA ASP A 97 3.38 6.72 -8.56
C ASP A 97 3.28 7.04 -7.07
N CYS A 98 3.49 6.06 -6.19
CA CYS A 98 3.53 6.24 -4.72
C CYS A 98 4.27 5.09 -4.02
N LEU A 99 4.63 5.32 -2.75
CA LEU A 99 5.05 4.27 -1.81
C LEU A 99 3.88 3.92 -0.89
N VAL A 100 3.40 2.67 -0.94
CA VAL A 100 2.34 2.18 -0.07
C VAL A 100 2.90 1.88 1.32
N LEU A 101 2.25 2.43 2.36
CA LEU A 101 2.67 2.29 3.75
C LEU A 101 1.69 1.39 4.54
N VAL A 102 2.19 0.27 5.03
CA VAL A 102 1.55 -0.53 6.07
C VAL A 102 2.03 -0.02 7.43
N ALA A 103 1.15 0.59 8.20
CA ALA A 103 1.49 1.43 9.35
C ALA A 103 2.37 0.74 10.41
N GLY A 104 2.18 -0.56 10.62
CA GLY A 104 2.76 -1.34 11.71
C GLY A 104 1.77 -1.51 12.87
N GLY A 105 1.87 -2.63 13.57
CA GLY A 105 1.03 -2.97 14.70
C GLY A 105 1.59 -2.46 16.04
N LEU A 106 1.23 -3.15 17.11
CA LEU A 106 1.75 -2.85 18.46
C LEU A 106 3.23 -3.23 18.57
N PRO A 107 4.07 -2.39 19.14
CA PRO A 107 5.43 -2.79 19.50
C PRO A 107 5.42 -3.97 20.49
N GLY A 108 6.42 -4.84 20.39
CA GLY A 108 6.50 -6.01 21.27
C GLY A 108 6.35 -5.64 22.76
N GLY A 109 5.45 -6.33 23.46
CA GLY A 109 5.12 -6.08 24.87
C GLY A 109 4.17 -4.91 25.14
N SER A 110 3.82 -4.09 24.14
CA SER A 110 2.90 -2.95 24.31
C SER A 110 1.44 -3.42 24.24
N LYS A 111 0.59 -2.78 25.06
CA LYS A 111 -0.88 -2.87 25.00
C LYS A 111 -1.52 -1.53 24.64
N ASN A 112 -0.72 -0.53 24.29
CA ASN A 112 -1.17 0.83 24.05
C ASN A 112 -1.21 1.14 22.56
N ILE A 113 -2.38 0.95 21.95
CA ILE A 113 -2.60 1.18 20.52
C ILE A 113 -2.49 2.67 20.14
N ASP A 114 -2.88 3.58 21.05
CA ASP A 114 -2.80 5.02 20.79
C ASP A 114 -1.34 5.51 20.78
N ALA A 115 -0.49 4.90 21.61
CA ALA A 115 0.94 5.14 21.52
C ALA A 115 1.53 4.63 20.18
N ALA A 116 1.11 3.45 19.72
CA ALA A 116 1.53 2.94 18.41
C ALA A 116 1.09 3.87 17.26
N ARG A 117 -0.15 4.37 17.28
CA ARG A 117 -0.67 5.34 16.31
C ARG A 117 0.13 6.64 16.29
N ARG A 118 0.52 7.15 17.46
CA ARG A 118 1.42 8.33 17.54
C ARG A 118 2.75 8.05 16.89
N MET A 119 3.36 6.89 17.13
CA MET A 119 4.64 6.49 16.49
C MET A 119 4.51 6.41 14.97
N VAL A 120 3.34 6.02 14.44
CA VAL A 120 3.06 6.04 12.99
C VAL A 120 3.10 7.48 12.47
N VAL A 121 2.38 8.41 13.10
CA VAL A 121 2.36 9.83 12.69
C VAL A 121 3.76 10.43 12.73
N GLU A 122 4.49 10.22 13.84
CA GLU A 122 5.87 10.70 14.02
C GLU A 122 6.82 10.10 12.96
N GLY A 123 6.69 8.80 12.69
CA GLY A 123 7.51 8.11 11.70
C GLY A 123 7.26 8.62 10.27
N ILE A 124 6.00 8.78 9.87
CA ILE A 124 5.66 9.36 8.57
C ILE A 124 6.16 10.80 8.49
N ALA A 125 5.97 11.62 9.54
CA ALA A 125 6.47 12.99 9.59
C ALA A 125 7.99 13.08 9.39
N ALA A 126 8.75 12.13 9.96
CA ALA A 126 10.21 12.07 9.82
C ALA A 126 10.70 11.65 8.42
N VAL A 127 9.90 10.88 7.69
CA VAL A 127 10.21 10.43 6.31
C VAL A 127 9.72 11.44 5.26
N LEU A 128 8.65 12.16 5.55
CA LEU A 128 7.93 13.01 4.60
C LEU A 128 8.79 14.08 3.90
N PRO A 129 9.74 14.78 4.56
CA PRO A 129 10.63 15.72 3.86
C PRO A 129 11.47 15.03 2.78
N HIS A 130 11.98 13.83 3.05
CA HIS A 130 12.73 13.04 2.08
C HIS A 130 11.85 12.59 0.90
N ALA A 131 10.65 12.09 1.19
CA ALA A 131 9.67 11.68 0.19
C ALA A 131 9.26 12.85 -0.74
N ARG A 132 9.04 14.04 -0.16
CA ARG A 132 8.76 15.26 -0.94
C ARG A 132 9.91 15.66 -1.85
N ALA A 133 11.14 15.61 -1.36
CA ALA A 133 12.33 15.92 -2.13
C ALA A 133 12.54 14.92 -3.29
N ALA A 134 12.21 13.66 -3.07
CA ALA A 134 12.26 12.61 -4.09
C ALA A 134 11.05 12.60 -5.05
N GLY A 135 10.01 13.40 -4.78
CA GLY A 135 8.78 13.43 -5.57
C GLY A 135 7.92 12.18 -5.43
N VAL A 136 8.06 11.42 -4.33
CA VAL A 136 7.32 10.17 -4.07
C VAL A 136 6.24 10.39 -3.02
N PRO A 137 4.95 10.40 -3.39
CA PRO A 137 3.85 10.46 -2.43
C PRO A 137 3.80 9.21 -1.54
N LEU A 138 3.45 9.40 -0.26
CA LEU A 138 3.29 8.33 0.71
C LEU A 138 1.80 7.95 0.83
N ALA A 139 1.43 6.72 0.47
CA ALA A 139 0.06 6.22 0.48
C ALA A 139 -0.20 5.35 1.72
N ILE A 140 -0.88 5.87 2.73
CA ILE A 140 -1.25 5.11 3.93
C ILE A 140 -2.35 4.11 3.56
N GLU A 141 -2.10 2.83 3.79
CA GLU A 141 -3.08 1.76 3.60
C GLU A 141 -3.64 1.34 4.96
N PRO A 142 -4.91 1.70 5.27
CA PRO A 142 -5.57 1.17 6.45
C PRO A 142 -5.85 -0.31 6.26
N LEU A 143 -5.47 -1.15 7.25
CA LEU A 143 -5.70 -2.58 7.20
C LEU A 143 -6.91 -2.98 8.06
N HIS A 144 -7.56 -4.09 7.67
CA HIS A 144 -8.69 -4.66 8.40
C HIS A 144 -8.38 -4.75 9.91
N PRO A 145 -9.34 -4.44 10.81
CA PRO A 145 -9.13 -4.42 12.26
C PRO A 145 -8.54 -5.70 12.86
N MET A 146 -8.71 -6.83 12.20
CA MET A 146 -8.07 -8.08 12.62
C MET A 146 -6.54 -8.01 12.66
N TYR A 147 -5.95 -7.04 11.94
CA TYR A 147 -4.51 -6.80 11.91
C TYR A 147 -4.03 -5.70 12.87
N ALA A 148 -4.93 -5.15 13.71
CA ALA A 148 -4.60 -3.98 14.52
C ALA A 148 -3.41 -4.17 15.45
N ALA A 149 -3.21 -5.39 15.96
CA ALA A 149 -2.15 -5.69 16.89
C ALA A 149 -0.80 -6.02 16.22
N ASP A 150 -0.81 -6.70 15.08
CA ASP A 150 0.40 -7.31 14.53
C ASP A 150 0.91 -6.66 13.23
N ARG A 151 0.03 -6.01 12.47
CA ARG A 151 0.41 -5.47 11.15
C ARG A 151 0.16 -3.99 10.98
N ALA A 152 -1.02 -3.47 11.40
CA ALA A 152 -1.36 -2.07 11.22
C ALA A 152 -2.36 -1.59 12.25
N CYS A 153 -1.98 -0.60 13.05
CA CYS A 153 -2.85 0.04 14.03
C CYS A 153 -3.73 1.16 13.46
N VAL A 154 -3.62 1.43 12.15
CA VAL A 154 -4.53 2.28 11.37
C VAL A 154 -5.48 1.37 10.61
N ASN A 155 -6.78 1.40 10.95
CA ASN A 155 -7.73 0.37 10.54
C ASN A 155 -8.96 0.90 9.80
N THR A 156 -9.18 2.20 9.76
CA THR A 156 -10.25 2.83 8.98
C THR A 156 -9.69 3.87 8.02
N LEU A 157 -10.42 4.12 6.93
CA LEU A 157 -10.04 5.17 5.98
C LEU A 157 -10.04 6.55 6.66
N GLY A 158 -10.97 6.79 7.58
CA GLY A 158 -11.03 8.02 8.38
C GLY A 158 -9.76 8.26 9.18
N GLN A 159 -9.24 7.25 9.89
CA GLN A 159 -7.97 7.36 10.63
C GLN A 159 -6.79 7.71 9.71
N ALA A 160 -6.71 7.10 8.53
CA ALA A 160 -5.66 7.42 7.57
C ALA A 160 -5.78 8.85 7.04
N LEU A 161 -6.99 9.34 6.78
CA LEU A 161 -7.24 10.72 6.33
C LEU A 161 -6.93 11.75 7.42
N ASP A 162 -7.19 11.46 8.69
CA ASP A 162 -6.81 12.33 9.82
C ASP A 162 -5.28 12.52 9.87
N ILE A 163 -4.52 11.47 9.58
CA ILE A 163 -3.06 11.56 9.46
C ILE A 163 -2.68 12.42 8.25
N CYS A 164 -3.34 12.24 7.10
CA CYS A 164 -3.10 13.05 5.91
C CYS A 164 -3.35 14.54 6.17
N GLU A 165 -4.45 14.89 6.84
CA GLU A 165 -4.75 16.30 7.21
C GLU A 165 -3.70 16.88 8.16
N THR A 166 -3.25 16.08 9.14
CA THR A 166 -2.23 16.50 10.10
C THR A 166 -0.88 16.79 9.43
N LEU A 167 -0.47 15.95 8.46
CA LEU A 167 0.85 16.01 7.84
C LEU A 167 0.89 16.87 6.56
N GLY A 168 -0.26 17.07 5.93
CA GLY A 168 -0.40 17.90 4.74
C GLY A 168 0.12 17.26 3.44
N PRO A 169 0.46 18.07 2.43
CA PRO A 169 0.78 17.57 1.08
C PRO A 169 1.89 16.53 1.05
N GLY A 170 1.78 15.56 0.13
CA GLY A 170 2.74 14.47 -0.04
C GLY A 170 2.35 13.19 0.70
N VAL A 171 1.27 13.23 1.48
CA VAL A 171 0.65 12.06 2.10
C VAL A 171 -0.77 11.91 1.58
N GLY A 172 -1.17 10.69 1.27
CA GLY A 172 -2.50 10.30 0.86
C GLY A 172 -2.81 8.88 1.29
N VAL A 173 -3.81 8.28 0.69
CA VAL A 173 -4.30 6.95 1.07
C VAL A 173 -4.27 5.96 -0.09
N ALA A 174 -3.99 4.71 0.22
CA ALA A 174 -4.28 3.56 -0.62
C ALA A 174 -5.57 2.91 -0.08
N ILE A 175 -6.61 2.87 -0.91
CA ILE A 175 -7.89 2.25 -0.56
C ILE A 175 -7.86 0.81 -1.06
N ASP A 176 -7.54 -0.15 -0.18
CA ASP A 176 -7.72 -1.58 -0.46
C ASP A 176 -9.10 -1.99 0.03
N VAL A 177 -9.98 -2.33 -0.90
CA VAL A 177 -11.37 -2.71 -0.59
C VAL A 177 -11.43 -3.88 0.40
N TYR A 178 -10.48 -4.82 0.34
CA TYR A 178 -10.39 -5.97 1.25
C TYR A 178 -10.29 -5.56 2.72
N HIS A 179 -9.67 -4.43 2.96
CA HIS A 179 -9.41 -3.95 4.32
C HIS A 179 -10.49 -3.01 4.85
N VAL A 180 -11.29 -2.39 3.98
CA VAL A 180 -12.22 -1.32 4.40
C VAL A 180 -13.69 -1.57 4.06
N TRP A 181 -14.04 -2.64 3.31
CA TRP A 181 -15.42 -2.91 2.85
C TRP A 181 -16.46 -2.98 3.97
N TRP A 182 -16.06 -3.42 5.16
CA TRP A 182 -16.89 -3.60 6.34
C TRP A 182 -17.24 -2.30 7.06
N ASP A 183 -16.52 -1.19 6.78
CA ASP A 183 -16.67 0.07 7.50
C ASP A 183 -18.00 0.76 7.08
N PRO A 184 -18.95 0.97 8.01
CA PRO A 184 -20.22 1.62 7.70
C PRO A 184 -20.07 3.08 7.26
N ASP A 185 -18.95 3.74 7.59
CA ASP A 185 -18.67 5.13 7.20
C ASP A 185 -17.82 5.24 5.91
N LEU A 186 -17.49 4.13 5.28
CA LEU A 186 -16.60 4.09 4.11
C LEU A 186 -17.01 5.09 3.02
N ALA A 187 -18.31 5.21 2.75
CA ALA A 187 -18.82 6.12 1.71
C ALA A 187 -18.47 7.58 1.96
N ASN A 188 -18.66 8.04 3.19
CA ASN A 188 -18.34 9.40 3.58
C ASN A 188 -16.83 9.65 3.54
N GLN A 189 -16.03 8.66 3.97
CA GLN A 189 -14.58 8.77 3.97
C GLN A 189 -13.99 8.73 2.55
N ILE A 190 -14.55 7.98 1.61
CA ILE A 190 -14.16 8.06 0.18
C ILE A 190 -14.46 9.45 -0.38
N ALA A 191 -15.65 9.99 -0.11
CA ALA A 191 -16.00 11.35 -0.55
C ALA A 191 -15.06 12.41 0.06
N ARG A 192 -14.67 12.26 1.34
CA ARG A 192 -13.66 13.10 2.01
C ARG A 192 -12.30 12.99 1.31
N ALA A 193 -11.83 11.77 1.06
CA ALA A 193 -10.57 11.52 0.37
C ALA A 193 -10.54 12.15 -1.04
N GLY A 194 -11.64 12.06 -1.77
CA GLY A 194 -11.80 12.71 -3.08
C GLY A 194 -11.71 14.24 -3.00
N LYS A 195 -12.40 14.87 -2.05
CA LYS A 195 -12.33 16.32 -1.81
C LYS A 195 -10.91 16.78 -1.46
N MET A 196 -10.20 15.99 -0.68
CA MET A 196 -8.80 16.24 -0.30
C MET A 196 -7.82 15.96 -1.45
N LYS A 197 -8.24 15.31 -2.53
CA LYS A 197 -7.37 14.78 -3.59
C LYS A 197 -6.28 13.86 -3.02
N ALA A 198 -6.64 13.09 -2.01
CA ALA A 198 -5.71 12.26 -1.25
C ALA A 198 -5.68 10.78 -1.70
N ILE A 199 -6.50 10.37 -2.68
CA ILE A 199 -6.51 8.99 -3.17
C ILE A 199 -5.31 8.79 -4.09
N LEU A 200 -4.34 7.97 -3.66
CA LEU A 200 -3.12 7.66 -4.40
C LEU A 200 -3.16 6.29 -5.06
N ALA A 201 -3.86 5.33 -4.45
CA ALA A 201 -4.02 3.99 -4.99
C ALA A 201 -5.39 3.42 -4.64
N HIS A 202 -5.90 2.53 -5.50
CA HIS A 202 -7.12 1.76 -5.27
C HIS A 202 -6.83 0.29 -5.58
N HIS A 203 -6.84 -0.55 -4.55
CA HIS A 203 -6.58 -1.97 -4.63
C HIS A 203 -7.90 -2.75 -4.56
N ILE A 204 -8.06 -3.73 -5.45
CA ILE A 204 -9.28 -4.52 -5.55
C ILE A 204 -8.98 -6.02 -5.52
N CYS A 205 -9.72 -6.73 -4.72
CA CYS A 205 -9.92 -8.18 -4.71
C CYS A 205 -11.26 -8.45 -4.03
N ASP A 206 -11.60 -9.67 -3.70
CA ASP A 206 -12.85 -9.96 -3.03
C ASP A 206 -12.64 -10.69 -1.71
N TRP A 207 -13.64 -10.63 -0.83
CA TRP A 207 -13.67 -11.29 0.47
C TRP A 207 -14.52 -12.56 0.38
N LEU A 208 -13.87 -13.72 0.45
CA LEU A 208 -14.55 -15.01 0.36
C LEU A 208 -15.23 -15.40 1.69
N VAL A 209 -16.39 -16.05 1.57
CA VAL A 209 -17.12 -16.61 2.70
C VAL A 209 -17.44 -18.07 2.41
N PRO A 210 -17.03 -19.03 3.29
CA PRO A 210 -16.26 -18.81 4.53
C PRO A 210 -14.81 -18.40 4.25
N THR A 211 -14.27 -17.50 5.09
CA THR A 211 -12.87 -17.10 5.02
C THR A 211 -11.99 -18.16 5.69
N LYS A 212 -11.01 -18.70 4.98
CA LYS A 212 -10.10 -19.75 5.50
C LYS A 212 -8.85 -19.13 6.10
N ASP A 213 -8.30 -18.11 5.46
CA ASP A 213 -7.13 -17.35 5.90
C ASP A 213 -7.26 -15.89 5.50
N MET A 214 -7.01 -14.97 6.43
CA MET A 214 -7.22 -13.55 6.19
C MET A 214 -6.17 -12.89 5.28
N LEU A 215 -5.04 -13.52 5.09
CA LEU A 215 -3.97 -12.94 4.26
C LEU A 215 -3.99 -13.52 2.84
N THR A 216 -4.15 -14.81 2.74
CA THR A 216 -3.94 -15.58 1.50
C THR A 216 -5.22 -16.03 0.81
N ASP A 217 -6.37 -16.01 1.49
CA ASP A 217 -7.66 -16.46 0.94
C ASP A 217 -8.46 -15.29 0.34
N ARG A 218 -7.81 -14.51 -0.53
CA ARG A 218 -8.47 -13.42 -1.27
C ARG A 218 -9.07 -13.95 -2.56
N GLY A 219 -10.33 -13.58 -2.82
CA GLY A 219 -11.07 -13.97 -4.03
C GLY A 219 -10.80 -13.07 -5.22
N MET A 220 -11.10 -13.60 -6.41
CA MET A 220 -11.24 -12.78 -7.61
C MET A 220 -12.49 -11.90 -7.51
N MET A 221 -12.46 -10.76 -8.19
CA MET A 221 -13.54 -9.78 -8.15
C MET A 221 -14.86 -10.37 -8.62
N GLY A 222 -15.82 -10.46 -7.72
CA GLY A 222 -17.15 -11.03 -7.95
C GLY A 222 -17.38 -12.42 -7.36
N ASP A 223 -16.34 -13.05 -6.78
CA ASP A 223 -16.45 -14.36 -6.12
C ASP A 223 -16.81 -14.25 -4.62
N GLY A 224 -16.75 -13.05 -4.06
CA GLY A 224 -16.99 -12.80 -2.65
C GLY A 224 -18.16 -11.86 -2.37
N VAL A 225 -18.06 -11.16 -1.23
CA VAL A 225 -19.18 -10.37 -0.67
C VAL A 225 -19.00 -8.85 -0.78
N ILE A 226 -17.89 -8.37 -1.32
CA ILE A 226 -17.61 -6.92 -1.40
C ILE A 226 -18.43 -6.27 -2.51
N ASP A 227 -19.13 -5.18 -2.21
CA ASP A 227 -19.78 -4.35 -3.22
C ASP A 227 -18.76 -3.49 -3.99
N LEU A 228 -17.95 -4.16 -4.80
CA LEU A 228 -16.88 -3.53 -5.59
C LEU A 228 -17.40 -2.43 -6.51
N LYS A 229 -18.58 -2.66 -7.14
CA LYS A 229 -19.19 -1.68 -8.05
C LYS A 229 -19.71 -0.45 -7.30
N GLY A 230 -20.30 -0.66 -6.13
CA GLY A 230 -20.75 0.43 -5.27
C GLY A 230 -19.59 1.27 -4.78
N ILE A 231 -18.52 0.64 -4.27
CA ILE A 231 -17.33 1.34 -3.79
C ILE A 231 -16.68 2.16 -4.92
N ARG A 232 -16.51 1.58 -6.11
CA ARG A 232 -15.89 2.30 -7.24
C ARG A 232 -16.68 3.52 -7.74
N ARG A 233 -18.00 3.55 -7.56
CA ARG A 233 -18.86 4.65 -8.01
C ARG A 233 -18.83 5.88 -7.09
N ARG A 234 -18.28 5.73 -5.91
CA ARG A 234 -18.22 6.76 -4.88
C ARG A 234 -16.96 7.61 -5.04
#